data_19097aea5ba5ee3f929002fced4aea0e
#
_entry.id   19097aea5ba5ee3f929002fced4aea0e
#
_cell.length_a   1.000
_cell.length_b   1.000
_cell.length_c   1.000
_cell.angle_alpha   90.00
_cell.angle_beta   90.00
_cell.angle_gamma   90.00
#
_symmetry.space_group_name_H-M   'P 1'
#
loop_
_entity.id
_entity.type
_entity.pdbx_description
1 polymer ?
#
loop_
_entity_poly.entity_id
_entity_poly.type
_entity_poly.pdbx_seq_one_letter_code
_entity_poly.pdbx_strand_id
1 'polypeptide(L)'
;IVTAIFTLVNYNRMLNSRLEEMIKKTTDEQEDILITLHDQNLRGTDLTLPINNLLYIEARKNNVCVCYLKEGKIQKTELRSTLTALKDDLPYDNIFQCHRSFLVNINNISSAKGNSNGYQLRLSGCDDFIPVSRTFVPGLRHFVG
;
A
#
# COMPACT_ATOMS: atom_id res chain seq x y z
N ILE A 1 17.26 -27.79 12.21
CA ILE A 1 16.42 -26.68 12.65
C ILE A 1 17.09 -25.34 12.29
N VAL A 2 18.36 -25.18 12.61
CA VAL A 2 19.09 -23.96 12.28
C VAL A 2 19.19 -23.74 10.78
N THR A 3 19.39 -24.80 10.01
CA THR A 3 19.47 -24.74 8.54
C THR A 3 18.14 -24.31 7.90
N ALA A 4 17.02 -24.80 8.42
CA ALA A 4 15.69 -24.43 7.91
C ALA A 4 15.38 -22.95 8.15
N ILE A 5 15.73 -22.42 9.32
CA ILE A 5 15.56 -21.00 9.64
C ILE A 5 16.42 -20.14 8.72
N PHE A 6 17.67 -20.55 8.45
CA PHE A 6 18.56 -19.82 7.55
C PHE A 6 18.02 -19.79 6.12
N THR A 7 17.45 -20.89 5.64
CA THR A 7 16.84 -20.95 4.30
C THR A 7 15.64 -20.01 4.18
N LEU A 8 14.79 -19.95 5.21
CA LEU A 8 13.63 -19.04 5.24
C LEU A 8 14.07 -17.58 5.22
N VAL A 9 15.10 -17.22 5.98
CA VAL A 9 15.63 -15.85 6.00
C VAL A 9 16.18 -15.47 4.64
N ASN A 10 16.91 -16.34 3.97
CA ASN A 10 17.44 -16.10 2.62
C ASN A 10 16.34 -15.93 1.58
N TYR A 11 15.27 -16.74 1.66
CA TYR A 11 14.12 -16.62 0.76
C TYR A 11 13.42 -15.27 0.92
N ASN A 12 13.19 -14.85 2.16
CA ASN A 12 12.57 -13.55 2.44
C ASN A 12 13.44 -12.37 1.98
N ARG A 13 14.76 -12.47 2.12
CA ARG A 13 15.69 -11.44 1.63
C ARG A 13 15.63 -11.32 0.12
N MET A 14 15.58 -12.43 -0.60
CA MET A 14 15.52 -12.44 -2.06
C MET A 14 14.23 -11.79 -2.57
N LEU A 15 13.10 -12.11 -1.91
CA LEU A 15 11.79 -11.54 -2.23
C LEU A 15 11.79 -10.02 -1.98
N ASN A 16 12.29 -9.59 -0.83
CA ASN A 16 12.35 -8.17 -0.45
C ASN A 16 13.28 -7.37 -1.36
N SER A 17 14.37 -7.98 -1.83
CA SER A 17 15.33 -7.32 -2.72
C SER A 17 14.71 -6.95 -4.07
N ARG A 18 13.93 -7.87 -4.67
CA ARG A 18 13.23 -7.60 -5.92
C ARG A 18 12.16 -6.52 -5.75
N LEU A 19 11.42 -6.59 -4.65
CA LEU A 19 10.42 -5.60 -4.32
C LEU A 19 11.06 -4.23 -4.12
N GLU A 20 12.19 -4.16 -3.43
CA GLU A 20 12.93 -2.91 -3.22
C GLU A 20 13.40 -2.27 -4.53
N GLU A 21 13.92 -3.06 -5.46
CA GLU A 21 14.34 -2.57 -6.78
C GLU A 21 13.17 -1.96 -7.56
N MET A 22 12.03 -2.66 -7.57
CA MET A 22 10.84 -2.19 -8.26
C MET A 22 10.29 -0.93 -7.61
N ILE A 23 10.25 -0.88 -6.27
CA ILE A 23 9.79 0.28 -5.52
C ILE A 23 10.67 1.49 -5.82
N LYS A 24 11.99 1.33 -5.81
CA LYS A 24 12.92 2.41 -6.10
C LYS A 24 12.68 2.99 -7.49
N LYS A 25 12.56 2.13 -8.50
CA LYS A 25 12.30 2.54 -9.87
C LYS A 25 10.99 3.32 -9.98
N THR A 26 9.90 2.77 -9.44
CA THR A 26 8.58 3.39 -9.52
C THR A 26 8.54 4.70 -8.71
N THR A 27 9.19 4.73 -7.55
CA THR A 27 9.26 5.93 -6.73
C THR A 27 9.98 7.06 -7.45
N ASP A 28 11.11 6.76 -8.12
CA ASP A 28 11.85 7.75 -8.90
C ASP A 28 11.02 8.26 -10.09
N GLU A 29 10.29 7.38 -10.76
CA GLU A 29 9.42 7.74 -11.88
C GLU A 29 8.24 8.62 -11.45
N GLN A 30 7.80 8.50 -10.20
CA GLN A 30 6.63 9.20 -9.67
C GLN A 30 6.97 10.36 -8.74
N GLU A 31 8.22 10.79 -8.68
CA GLU A 31 8.68 11.80 -7.71
C GLU A 31 7.87 13.11 -7.76
N ASP A 32 7.45 13.54 -8.93
CA ASP A 32 6.73 14.81 -9.11
C ASP A 32 5.22 14.64 -9.28
N ILE A 33 4.69 13.44 -9.10
CA ILE A 33 3.26 13.20 -9.31
C ILE A 33 2.46 13.57 -8.08
N LEU A 34 1.49 14.46 -8.24
CA LEU A 34 0.48 14.78 -7.24
C LEU A 34 -0.80 14.03 -7.56
N ILE A 35 -1.42 13.47 -6.54
CA ILE A 35 -2.72 12.81 -6.65
C ILE A 35 -3.76 13.61 -5.88
N THR A 36 -5.00 13.57 -6.37
CA THR A 36 -6.15 14.19 -5.70
C THR A 36 -7.19 13.12 -5.44
N LEU A 37 -7.55 12.96 -4.18
CA LEU A 37 -8.60 12.04 -3.74
C LEU A 37 -9.85 12.86 -3.45
N HIS A 38 -10.94 12.53 -4.15
CA HIS A 38 -12.17 13.31 -4.09
C HIS A 38 -13.03 12.89 -2.91
N ASP A 39 -13.49 13.89 -2.14
CA ASP A 39 -14.48 13.70 -1.10
C ASP A 39 -15.86 13.91 -1.71
N GLN A 40 -16.73 12.89 -1.59
CA GLN A 40 -18.09 12.94 -2.14
C GLN A 40 -19.04 13.80 -1.31
N ASN A 41 -18.62 14.25 -0.14
CA ASN A 41 -19.39 15.17 0.67
C ASN A 41 -19.29 16.57 0.08
N LEU A 42 -20.43 17.21 -0.19
CA LEU A 42 -20.49 18.57 -0.76
C LEU A 42 -19.75 19.61 0.08
N ARG A 43 -19.65 19.39 1.40
CA ARG A 43 -18.93 20.27 2.33
C ARG A 43 -17.53 19.79 2.64
N GLY A 44 -17.12 18.67 2.04
CA GLY A 44 -15.81 18.09 2.22
C GLY A 44 -14.76 18.79 1.39
N THR A 45 -13.52 18.57 1.74
CA THR A 45 -12.36 19.08 1.01
C THR A 45 -11.60 17.90 0.41
N ASP A 46 -11.30 17.99 -0.88
CA ASP A 46 -10.49 16.98 -1.54
C ASP A 46 -9.09 16.95 -0.95
N LEU A 47 -8.48 15.78 -0.91
CA LEU A 47 -7.13 15.59 -0.39
C LEU A 47 -6.15 15.50 -1.56
N THR A 48 -5.21 16.44 -1.62
CA THR A 48 -4.13 16.42 -2.60
C THR A 48 -2.80 16.16 -1.91
N LEU A 49 -2.03 15.19 -2.42
CA LEU A 49 -0.75 14.83 -1.83
C LEU A 49 0.16 14.23 -2.92
N PRO A 50 1.49 14.25 -2.72
CA PRO A 50 2.39 13.49 -3.58
C PRO A 50 2.07 12.01 -3.50
N ILE A 51 2.07 11.31 -4.65
CA ILE A 51 1.75 9.88 -4.69
C ILE A 51 2.70 9.06 -3.81
N ASN A 52 3.97 9.45 -3.74
CA ASN A 52 4.97 8.75 -2.93
C ASN A 52 4.72 8.86 -1.41
N ASN A 53 3.90 9.81 -1.00
CA ASN A 53 3.53 9.97 0.41
C ASN A 53 2.32 9.13 0.82
N LEU A 54 1.58 8.59 -0.14
CA LEU A 54 0.44 7.73 0.15
C LEU A 54 0.92 6.37 0.68
N LEU A 55 0.40 5.95 1.82
CA LEU A 55 0.71 4.66 2.42
C LEU A 55 -0.37 3.63 2.09
N TYR A 56 -1.56 3.83 2.62
CA TYR A 56 -2.69 2.93 2.36
C TYR A 56 -4.02 3.66 2.53
N ILE A 57 -5.08 3.02 2.06
CA ILE A 57 -6.46 3.51 2.24
C ILE A 57 -7.28 2.34 2.78
N GLU A 58 -7.98 2.57 3.88
CA GLU A 58 -8.86 1.58 4.52
C GLU A 58 -10.31 1.97 4.33
N ALA A 59 -11.11 1.05 3.78
CA ALA A 59 -12.54 1.26 3.68
C ALA A 59 -13.19 1.06 5.04
N ARG A 60 -14.02 2.00 5.42
CA ARG A 60 -14.86 1.95 6.61
C ARG A 60 -16.32 2.05 6.16
N LYS A 61 -17.24 1.93 7.07
CA LYS A 61 -18.68 1.77 6.78
C LYS A 61 -19.21 2.73 5.69
N ASN A 62 -19.01 4.03 5.85
CA ASN A 62 -19.47 5.05 4.90
C ASN A 62 -18.35 5.96 4.41
N ASN A 63 -17.13 5.75 4.89
CA ASN A 63 -15.98 6.58 4.63
C ASN A 63 -14.78 5.71 4.28
N VAL A 64 -13.74 6.36 3.81
CA VAL A 64 -12.41 5.76 3.70
C VAL A 64 -11.45 6.54 4.59
N CYS A 65 -10.50 5.83 5.18
CA CYS A 65 -9.43 6.45 5.95
C CYS A 65 -8.16 6.41 5.09
N VAL A 66 -7.64 7.59 4.74
CA VAL A 66 -6.42 7.71 3.95
C VAL A 66 -5.26 7.92 4.90
N CYS A 67 -4.28 7.02 4.87
CA CYS A 67 -3.07 7.11 5.66
C CYS A 67 -1.91 7.53 4.76
N TYR A 68 -1.21 8.61 5.12
CA TYR A 68 -0.15 9.17 4.30
C TYR A 68 0.91 9.84 5.19
N LEU A 69 2.06 10.15 4.58
CA LEU A 69 3.13 10.89 5.25
C LEU A 69 3.00 12.37 4.92
N LYS A 70 3.10 13.19 5.96
CA LYS A 70 3.18 14.64 5.83
C LYS A 70 4.33 15.12 6.70
N GLU A 71 5.34 15.72 6.07
CA GLU A 71 6.55 16.17 6.77
C GLU A 71 7.21 15.06 7.59
N GLY A 72 7.23 13.85 7.04
CA GLY A 72 7.82 12.67 7.69
C GLY A 72 6.97 12.05 8.79
N LYS A 73 5.77 12.57 9.03
CA LYS A 73 4.85 12.07 10.06
C LYS A 73 3.63 11.42 9.42
N ILE A 74 3.12 10.38 10.08
CA ILE A 74 1.90 9.71 9.64
C ILE A 74 0.69 10.57 9.94
N GLN A 75 -0.12 10.81 8.90
CA GLN A 75 -1.39 11.52 9.00
C GLN A 75 -2.50 10.60 8.49
N LYS A 76 -3.67 10.72 9.10
CA LYS A 76 -4.87 10.00 8.67
C LYS A 76 -5.99 10.99 8.44
N THR A 77 -6.61 10.92 7.26
CA THR A 77 -7.73 11.80 6.90
C THR A 77 -8.88 10.93 6.43
N GLU A 78 -10.08 11.20 6.94
CA GLU A 78 -11.29 10.52 6.52
C GLU A 78 -11.93 11.29 5.36
N LEU A 79 -12.29 10.54 4.31
CA LEU A 79 -13.02 11.07 3.17
C LEU A 79 -14.30 10.25 2.99
N ARG A 80 -15.37 10.92 2.58
CA ARG A 80 -16.60 10.22 2.19
C ARG A 80 -16.41 9.72 0.76
N SER A 81 -16.06 8.45 0.63
CA SER A 81 -15.81 7.82 -0.66
C SER A 81 -15.83 6.31 -0.50
N THR A 82 -15.55 5.61 -1.59
CA THR A 82 -15.39 4.15 -1.62
C THR A 82 -14.04 3.81 -2.23
N LEU A 83 -13.55 2.58 -1.98
CA LEU A 83 -12.31 2.13 -2.62
C LEU A 83 -12.44 2.10 -4.14
N THR A 84 -13.60 1.72 -4.65
CA THR A 84 -13.85 1.69 -6.09
C THR A 84 -13.72 3.09 -6.71
N ALA A 85 -14.32 4.09 -6.08
CA ALA A 85 -14.22 5.48 -6.55
C ALA A 85 -12.78 5.99 -6.48
N LEU A 86 -12.06 5.68 -5.41
CA LEU A 86 -10.67 6.10 -5.26
C LEU A 86 -9.72 5.38 -6.21
N LYS A 87 -10.01 4.14 -6.58
CA LYS A 87 -9.23 3.45 -7.63
C LYS A 87 -9.31 4.18 -8.96
N ASP A 88 -10.46 4.76 -9.27
CA ASP A 88 -10.62 5.57 -10.48
C ASP A 88 -9.81 6.87 -10.41
N ASP A 89 -9.65 7.43 -9.20
CA ASP A 89 -8.79 8.61 -8.98
C ASP A 89 -7.28 8.26 -9.04
N LEU A 90 -6.94 6.97 -8.96
CA LEU A 90 -5.57 6.49 -8.83
C LEU A 90 -5.24 5.45 -9.90
N PRO A 91 -5.14 5.88 -11.20
CA PRO A 91 -4.87 4.96 -12.30
C PRO A 91 -3.37 4.59 -12.38
N TYR A 92 -2.78 4.17 -11.27
CA TYR A 92 -1.36 3.83 -11.17
C TYR A 92 -1.21 2.37 -10.74
N ASP A 93 -0.32 1.63 -11.39
CA ASP A 93 -0.12 0.21 -11.14
C ASP A 93 0.39 -0.10 -9.74
N ASN A 94 1.10 0.84 -9.13
CA ASN A 94 1.61 0.67 -7.76
C ASN A 94 0.54 0.87 -6.68
N ILE A 95 -0.65 1.31 -7.04
CA ILE A 95 -1.79 1.36 -6.13
C ILE A 95 -2.54 0.05 -6.28
N PHE A 96 -2.42 -0.81 -5.27
CA PHE A 96 -2.86 -2.19 -5.35
C PHE A 96 -3.92 -2.48 -4.30
N GLN A 97 -5.03 -3.08 -4.72
CA GLN A 97 -6.03 -3.56 -3.79
C GLN A 97 -5.60 -4.91 -3.24
N CYS A 98 -5.15 -4.92 -1.99
CA CYS A 98 -4.63 -6.13 -1.34
C CYS A 98 -5.66 -6.86 -0.49
N HIS A 99 -6.79 -6.21 -0.24
CA HIS A 99 -7.88 -6.74 0.55
C HIS A 99 -9.15 -6.02 0.13
N ARG A 100 -10.33 -6.63 0.34
CA ARG A 100 -11.60 -5.96 0.01
C ARG A 100 -11.76 -4.60 0.68
N SER A 101 -11.03 -4.38 1.79
CA SER A 101 -11.12 -3.15 2.57
C SER A 101 -9.86 -2.29 2.49
N PHE A 102 -8.85 -2.69 1.70
CA PHE A 102 -7.57 -1.97 1.65
C PHE A 102 -7.05 -1.75 0.25
N LEU A 103 -6.60 -0.52 -0.01
CA LEU A 103 -5.69 -0.17 -1.10
C LEU A 103 -4.34 0.17 -0.48
N VAL A 104 -3.26 -0.26 -1.09
CA VAL A 104 -1.91 -0.01 -0.59
C VAL A 104 -1.05 0.56 -1.71
N ASN A 105 -0.14 1.46 -1.34
CA ASN A 105 0.88 1.93 -2.26
C ASN A 105 2.10 1.01 -2.14
N ILE A 106 2.34 0.23 -3.19
CA ILE A 106 3.44 -0.74 -3.23
C ILE A 106 4.80 -0.05 -2.98
N ASN A 107 4.95 1.20 -3.43
CA ASN A 107 6.21 1.95 -3.27
C ASN A 107 6.61 2.17 -1.80
N ASN A 108 5.66 2.10 -0.89
CA ASN A 108 5.93 2.34 0.53
C ASN A 108 5.94 1.06 1.38
N ILE A 109 5.93 -0.11 0.74
CA ILE A 109 6.06 -1.38 1.45
C ILE A 109 7.50 -1.53 1.93
N SER A 110 7.67 -1.75 3.25
CA SER A 110 8.98 -2.02 3.84
C SER A 110 9.26 -3.52 3.94
N SER A 111 8.21 -4.34 4.14
CA SER A 111 8.34 -5.78 4.17
C SER A 111 7.02 -6.46 3.88
N ALA A 112 7.09 -7.69 3.39
CA ALA A 112 5.93 -8.55 3.15
C ALA A 112 6.20 -9.90 3.80
N LYS A 113 5.29 -10.36 4.65
CA LYS A 113 5.43 -11.63 5.36
C LYS A 113 4.26 -12.54 5.03
N GLY A 114 4.57 -13.72 4.49
CA GLY A 114 3.57 -14.74 4.21
C GLY A 114 3.13 -15.46 5.48
N ASN A 115 1.85 -15.86 5.52
CA ASN A 115 1.30 -16.71 6.55
C ASN A 115 0.29 -17.67 5.93
N SER A 116 -0.34 -18.53 6.75
CA SER A 116 -1.30 -19.52 6.27
C SER A 116 -2.56 -18.89 5.63
N ASN A 117 -2.85 -17.63 5.93
CA ASN A 117 -4.03 -16.92 5.47
C ASN A 117 -3.75 -15.93 4.32
N GLY A 118 -2.49 -15.82 3.88
CA GLY A 118 -2.08 -14.89 2.84
C GLY A 118 -0.80 -14.17 3.21
N TYR A 119 -0.77 -12.85 3.07
CA TYR A 119 0.39 -12.03 3.42
C TYR A 119 -0.01 -10.91 4.36
N GLN A 120 0.98 -10.42 5.09
CA GLN A 120 0.88 -9.17 5.85
C GLN A 120 1.95 -8.22 5.34
N LEU A 121 1.54 -6.99 5.04
CA LEU A 121 2.44 -5.95 4.55
C LEU A 121 2.73 -4.97 5.66
N ARG A 122 4.00 -4.57 5.75
CA ARG A 122 4.42 -3.50 6.63
C ARG A 122 4.86 -2.32 5.78
N LEU A 123 4.38 -1.14 6.10
CA LEU A 123 4.66 0.08 5.35
C LEU A 123 5.71 0.92 6.07
N SER A 124 6.46 1.69 5.30
CA SER A 124 7.53 2.56 5.80
C SER A 124 6.97 3.59 6.78
N GLY A 125 7.53 3.64 7.99
CA GLY A 125 7.11 4.58 9.01
C GLY A 125 5.81 4.23 9.72
N CYS A 126 5.21 3.08 9.40
CA CYS A 126 3.96 2.62 9.99
C CYS A 126 4.18 1.31 10.74
N ASP A 127 3.65 1.22 11.96
CA ASP A 127 3.76 0.01 12.77
C ASP A 127 2.62 -0.99 12.51
N ASP A 128 1.58 -0.56 11.80
CA ASP A 128 0.44 -1.40 11.49
C ASP A 128 0.74 -2.37 10.35
N PHE A 129 0.16 -3.56 10.43
CA PHE A 129 0.21 -4.53 9.35
C PHE A 129 -1.02 -4.42 8.48
N ILE A 130 -0.84 -4.44 7.16
CA ILE A 130 -1.93 -4.42 6.20
C ILE A 130 -2.13 -5.84 5.67
N PRO A 131 -3.32 -6.44 5.84
CA PRO A 131 -3.54 -7.81 5.39
C PRO A 131 -3.71 -7.89 3.88
N VAL A 132 -3.17 -8.96 3.29
CA VAL A 132 -3.43 -9.32 1.90
C VAL A 132 -4.23 -10.62 1.93
N SER A 133 -5.49 -10.56 1.47
CA SER A 133 -6.32 -11.77 1.44
C SER A 133 -5.89 -12.70 0.31
N ARG A 134 -6.22 -13.99 0.45
CA ARG A 134 -5.83 -15.02 -0.52
C ARG A 134 -6.23 -14.68 -1.95
N THR A 135 -7.40 -14.08 -2.14
CA THR A 135 -7.91 -13.69 -3.44
C THR A 135 -6.97 -12.70 -4.15
N PHE A 136 -6.28 -11.86 -3.40
CA PHE A 136 -5.40 -10.81 -3.94
C PHE A 136 -3.92 -11.19 -3.97
N VAL A 137 -3.54 -12.36 -3.43
CA VAL A 137 -2.15 -12.81 -3.42
C VAL A 137 -1.56 -12.96 -4.83
N PRO A 138 -2.27 -13.51 -5.83
CA PRO A 138 -1.72 -13.57 -7.19
C PRO A 138 -1.34 -12.21 -7.76
N GLY A 139 -2.12 -11.15 -7.47
CA GLY A 139 -1.79 -9.79 -7.87
C GLY A 139 -0.52 -9.28 -7.20
N LEU A 140 -0.35 -9.58 -5.91
CA LEU A 140 0.88 -9.22 -5.20
C LEU A 140 2.10 -9.91 -5.80
N ARG A 141 1.98 -11.18 -6.16
CA ARG A 141 3.07 -11.94 -6.81
C ARG A 141 3.50 -11.33 -8.13
N HIS A 142 2.60 -10.66 -8.83
CA HIS A 142 2.93 -9.96 -10.07
C HIS A 142 3.99 -8.88 -9.82
N PHE A 143 3.94 -8.21 -8.67
CA PHE A 143 4.93 -7.18 -8.32
C PHE A 143 6.23 -7.76 -7.75
N VAL A 144 6.17 -8.94 -7.15
CA VAL A 144 7.29 -9.54 -6.43
C VAL A 144 8.01 -10.61 -7.25
N GLY A 145 7.31 -11.15 -8.20
CA GLY A 145 7.73 -12.30 -8.88
C GLY A 145 8.26 -12.23 -10.23
#